data_b3ee3c770b1d81fb1c1c6691e644a203
#
_entry.id   b3ee3c770b1d81fb1c1c6691e644a203
#
_cell.length_a   1.000
_cell.length_b   1.000
_cell.length_c   1.000
_cell.angle_alpha   90.00
_cell.angle_beta   90.00
_cell.angle_gamma   90.00
#
_symmetry.space_group_name_H-M   'P 1'
#
loop_
_entity.id
_entity.type
_entity.pdbx_description
1 polymer ?
#
loop_
_entity_poly.entity_id
_entity_poly.type
_entity_poly.pdbx_seq_one_letter_code
_entity_poly.pdbx_strand_id
1 'polypeptide(L)'
;MARSMTTITRFAPSPTGRLHVGNIRTALHNWMLARKAGGRFMLRIDDTDAARSREEYVEAIRADLDWLGLEPDGEERQSERLEKYEAAFEALKAAGRVYPAYETAQELELKRKIQLGRGLPPIYDRGSLKLTGDERAAKEAEGIAPHWRFKLDHEEPIRWDDGVRGAQKFDPAQLSDPVIRRADGSWLYMLPSAVDDLDMGVTDVLRGEDHVSNTAVQIQMFTALIAAQDPGAKMPRFAHEALLIGKEGKLSKRLGSLGCDAFREREIEPEALVAMLARLGTSQPVEPIAERAKLVETFDLSTFGRAPAKFDDTELDRLNAAIVHQMPFDEVKDRLPEGMDASGWHAVQPNLTHVGEAGDWWRLVTGPIEINEFSDADREFLSAASSALVWSETPWQDLTASLKESTGRKGKALFLPLRQALTGMDHGPDMKELLPLIGEGEARARLERAAA
;
A
#
# COMPACT_ATOMS: atom_id res chain seq x y z
N MET A 1 -23.89 -19.84 -24.66
CA MET A 1 -22.79 -19.00 -24.17
C MET A 1 -22.90 -18.94 -22.66
N ALA A 2 -21.97 -19.55 -21.91
CA ALA A 2 -21.91 -19.38 -20.46
C ALA A 2 -21.70 -17.89 -20.18
N ARG A 3 -22.58 -17.25 -19.40
CA ARG A 3 -22.35 -15.89 -18.91
C ARG A 3 -21.01 -15.92 -18.17
N SER A 4 -20.02 -15.21 -18.69
CA SER A 4 -18.77 -14.95 -17.96
C SER A 4 -19.18 -14.38 -16.61
N MET A 5 -18.81 -15.03 -15.52
CA MET A 5 -19.06 -14.47 -14.18
C MET A 5 -18.24 -13.19 -14.05
N THR A 6 -18.89 -12.11 -13.66
CA THR A 6 -18.20 -10.86 -13.34
C THR A 6 -17.22 -11.13 -12.20
N THR A 7 -15.97 -10.80 -12.36
CA THR A 7 -14.97 -10.89 -11.29
C THR A 7 -15.33 -9.89 -10.18
N ILE A 8 -15.42 -10.37 -8.95
CA ILE A 8 -15.66 -9.54 -7.76
C ILE A 8 -14.56 -9.85 -6.77
N THR A 9 -13.76 -8.85 -6.45
CA THR A 9 -12.73 -8.89 -5.42
C THR A 9 -13.14 -8.02 -4.24
N ARG A 10 -12.44 -8.17 -3.11
CA ARG A 10 -12.67 -7.31 -1.95
C ARG A 10 -11.38 -6.99 -1.20
N PHE A 11 -11.33 -5.79 -0.66
CA PHE A 11 -10.46 -5.42 0.44
C PHE A 11 -11.26 -5.43 1.74
N ALA A 12 -10.78 -6.14 2.75
CA ALA A 12 -11.55 -6.42 3.98
C ALA A 12 -10.73 -6.06 5.23
N PRO A 13 -10.42 -4.76 5.45
CA PRO A 13 -9.65 -4.33 6.61
C PRO A 13 -10.49 -4.30 7.89
N SER A 14 -9.87 -4.69 9.02
CA SER A 14 -10.43 -4.43 10.35
C SER A 14 -10.02 -3.03 10.80
N PRO A 15 -10.96 -2.15 11.20
CA PRO A 15 -10.67 -0.76 11.57
C PRO A 15 -10.15 -0.66 13.02
N THR A 16 -9.07 -1.40 13.33
CA THR A 16 -8.41 -1.45 14.64
C THR A 16 -7.11 -0.64 14.68
N GLY A 17 -6.78 0.04 13.61
CA GLY A 17 -5.61 0.88 13.38
C GLY A 17 -5.58 1.40 11.96
N ARG A 18 -4.59 2.25 11.65
CA ARG A 18 -4.37 2.74 10.29
C ARG A 18 -3.85 1.64 9.38
N LEU A 19 -4.11 1.78 8.08
CA LEU A 19 -3.54 0.89 7.07
C LEU A 19 -2.00 0.99 7.09
N HIS A 20 -1.34 -0.13 6.93
CA HIS A 20 0.10 -0.17 6.69
C HIS A 20 0.39 -0.60 5.25
N VAL A 21 1.62 -0.40 4.80
CA VAL A 21 2.05 -0.66 3.41
C VAL A 21 1.66 -2.05 2.88
N GLY A 22 1.62 -3.07 3.73
CA GLY A 22 1.16 -4.42 3.34
C GLY A 22 -0.34 -4.47 3.04
N ASN A 23 -1.18 -3.78 3.84
CA ASN A 23 -2.61 -3.66 3.57
C ASN A 23 -2.86 -2.88 2.29
N ILE A 24 -2.12 -1.78 2.09
CA ILE A 24 -2.22 -0.94 0.88
C ILE A 24 -1.91 -1.77 -0.37
N ARG A 25 -0.85 -2.60 -0.34
CA ARG A 25 -0.52 -3.50 -1.46
C ARG A 25 -1.64 -4.48 -1.74
N THR A 26 -2.18 -5.11 -0.71
CA THR A 26 -3.31 -6.05 -0.87
C THR A 26 -4.56 -5.37 -1.43
N ALA A 27 -4.88 -4.14 -0.99
CA ALA A 27 -5.98 -3.35 -1.55
C ALA A 27 -5.74 -3.07 -3.04
N LEU A 28 -4.55 -2.58 -3.39
CA LEU A 28 -4.15 -2.28 -4.77
C LEU A 28 -4.26 -3.52 -5.68
N HIS A 29 -3.74 -4.66 -5.27
CA HIS A 29 -3.78 -5.88 -6.09
C HIS A 29 -5.21 -6.41 -6.29
N ASN A 30 -6.08 -6.32 -5.29
CA ASN A 30 -7.50 -6.63 -5.45
C ASN A 30 -8.19 -5.68 -6.41
N TRP A 31 -7.90 -4.38 -6.32
CA TRP A 31 -8.42 -3.36 -7.23
C TRP A 31 -7.95 -3.62 -8.67
N MET A 32 -6.65 -3.88 -8.87
CA MET A 32 -6.08 -4.17 -10.19
C MET A 32 -6.69 -5.44 -10.81
N LEU A 33 -6.86 -6.50 -10.01
CA LEU A 33 -7.47 -7.75 -10.46
C LEU A 33 -8.91 -7.52 -10.95
N ALA A 34 -9.70 -6.78 -10.19
CA ALA A 34 -11.06 -6.41 -10.57
C ALA A 34 -11.10 -5.56 -11.85
N ARG A 35 -10.31 -4.49 -11.90
CA ARG A 35 -10.28 -3.57 -13.05
C ARG A 35 -9.82 -4.26 -14.33
N LYS A 36 -8.79 -5.11 -14.26
CA LYS A 36 -8.31 -5.89 -15.42
C LYS A 36 -9.40 -6.81 -15.98
N ALA A 37 -10.22 -7.37 -15.12
CA ALA A 37 -11.30 -8.27 -15.53
C ALA A 37 -12.60 -7.53 -15.93
N GLY A 38 -12.64 -6.20 -15.87
CA GLY A 38 -13.88 -5.41 -16.04
C GLY A 38 -14.92 -5.74 -14.96
N GLY A 39 -14.44 -6.13 -13.77
CA GLY A 39 -15.24 -6.57 -12.64
C GLY A 39 -15.44 -5.48 -11.58
N ARG A 40 -15.72 -5.90 -10.33
CA ARG A 40 -16.00 -5.02 -9.19
C ARG A 40 -15.00 -5.22 -8.08
N PHE A 41 -14.55 -4.11 -7.48
CA PHE A 41 -13.74 -4.06 -6.28
C PHE A 41 -14.59 -3.56 -5.12
N MET A 42 -14.75 -4.37 -4.07
CA MET A 42 -15.58 -4.07 -2.91
C MET A 42 -14.74 -3.72 -1.70
N LEU A 43 -15.16 -2.72 -0.94
CA LEU A 43 -14.64 -2.47 0.42
C LEU A 43 -15.55 -3.16 1.43
N ARG A 44 -14.99 -3.98 2.32
CA ARG A 44 -15.73 -4.54 3.45
C ARG A 44 -15.02 -4.15 4.75
N ILE A 45 -15.70 -3.43 5.61
CA ILE A 45 -15.18 -3.06 6.92
C ILE A 45 -15.47 -4.20 7.90
N ASP A 46 -14.41 -4.90 8.30
CA ASP A 46 -14.50 -6.05 9.23
C ASP A 46 -14.44 -5.54 10.69
N ASP A 47 -15.55 -4.97 11.17
CA ASP A 47 -15.70 -4.26 12.44
C ASP A 47 -16.50 -5.05 13.53
N THR A 48 -16.53 -6.38 13.44
CA THR A 48 -17.19 -7.23 14.45
C THR A 48 -16.55 -7.18 15.83
N ASP A 49 -15.28 -6.77 15.93
CA ASP A 49 -14.60 -6.51 17.21
C ASP A 49 -14.86 -5.07 17.67
N ALA A 50 -16.05 -4.86 18.25
CA ALA A 50 -16.51 -3.53 18.71
C ALA A 50 -15.57 -2.88 19.75
N ALA A 51 -14.81 -3.68 20.51
CA ALA A 51 -13.91 -3.16 21.53
C ALA A 51 -12.68 -2.45 20.92
N ARG A 52 -12.21 -2.89 19.76
CA ARG A 52 -11.04 -2.37 19.08
C ARG A 52 -11.34 -1.54 17.84
N SER A 53 -12.52 -1.71 17.23
CA SER A 53 -12.93 -0.94 16.05
C SER A 53 -13.23 0.51 16.40
N ARG A 54 -12.79 1.44 15.55
CA ARG A 54 -12.99 2.88 15.71
C ARG A 54 -13.44 3.48 14.39
N GLU A 55 -14.41 4.39 14.41
CA GLU A 55 -14.90 5.09 13.22
C GLU A 55 -13.79 5.94 12.58
N GLU A 56 -12.93 6.56 13.37
CA GLU A 56 -11.77 7.30 12.87
C GLU A 56 -10.85 6.49 11.95
N TYR A 57 -10.74 5.17 12.18
CA TYR A 57 -9.98 4.28 11.29
C TYR A 57 -10.75 3.90 10.03
N VAL A 58 -12.08 3.83 10.09
CA VAL A 58 -12.93 3.63 8.90
C VAL A 58 -12.78 4.83 7.96
N GLU A 59 -12.88 6.06 8.51
CA GLU A 59 -12.68 7.28 7.74
C GLU A 59 -11.26 7.38 7.17
N ALA A 60 -10.25 6.99 7.94
CA ALA A 60 -8.87 6.94 7.47
C ALA A 60 -8.68 5.93 6.32
N ILE A 61 -9.30 4.74 6.40
CA ILE A 61 -9.26 3.74 5.32
C ILE A 61 -9.86 4.31 4.03
N ARG A 62 -11.01 4.98 4.12
CA ARG A 62 -11.65 5.63 2.95
C ARG A 62 -10.76 6.72 2.35
N ALA A 63 -10.23 7.60 3.19
CA ALA A 63 -9.33 8.67 2.76
C ALA A 63 -8.02 8.13 2.15
N ASP A 64 -7.52 7.00 2.65
CA ASP A 64 -6.33 6.36 2.10
C ASP A 64 -6.60 5.74 0.72
N LEU A 65 -7.74 5.07 0.55
CA LEU A 65 -8.15 4.51 -0.74
C LEU A 65 -8.41 5.61 -1.78
N ASP A 66 -9.05 6.71 -1.37
CA ASP A 66 -9.30 7.88 -2.22
C ASP A 66 -7.98 8.51 -2.69
N TRP A 67 -7.05 8.79 -1.76
CA TRP A 67 -5.74 9.34 -2.09
C TRP A 67 -4.95 8.45 -3.07
N LEU A 68 -5.05 7.12 -2.92
CA LEU A 68 -4.42 6.17 -3.83
C LEU A 68 -5.17 6.01 -5.17
N GLY A 69 -6.39 6.57 -5.29
CA GLY A 69 -7.26 6.39 -6.45
C GLY A 69 -7.77 4.95 -6.59
N LEU A 70 -7.98 4.25 -5.47
CA LEU A 70 -8.49 2.88 -5.41
C LEU A 70 -9.98 2.87 -5.06
N GLU A 71 -10.78 3.55 -5.85
CA GLU A 71 -12.22 3.72 -5.62
C GLU A 71 -12.95 2.36 -5.60
N PRO A 72 -13.66 2.00 -4.51
CA PRO A 72 -14.47 0.80 -4.44
C PRO A 72 -15.81 0.98 -5.16
N ASP A 73 -16.31 -0.10 -5.77
CA ASP A 73 -17.62 -0.13 -6.43
C ASP A 73 -18.80 -0.34 -5.46
N GLY A 74 -18.50 -0.51 -4.19
CA GLY A 74 -19.46 -0.65 -3.10
C GLY A 74 -18.77 -0.91 -1.78
N GLU A 75 -19.48 -0.61 -0.71
CA GLU A 75 -19.00 -0.80 0.66
C GLU A 75 -20.03 -1.55 1.49
N GLU A 76 -19.55 -2.45 2.37
CA GLU A 76 -20.32 -3.19 3.35
C GLU A 76 -19.65 -3.13 4.72
N ARG A 77 -20.44 -3.18 5.80
CA ARG A 77 -19.92 -3.22 7.17
C ARG A 77 -20.40 -4.49 7.87
N GLN A 78 -19.51 -5.21 8.52
CA GLN A 78 -19.87 -6.46 9.20
C GLN A 78 -20.81 -6.23 10.39
N SER A 79 -20.65 -5.13 11.12
CA SER A 79 -21.54 -4.75 12.22
C SER A 79 -23.02 -4.57 11.83
N GLU A 80 -23.30 -4.30 10.55
CA GLU A 80 -24.65 -4.11 10.00
C GLU A 80 -25.25 -5.42 9.45
N ARG A 81 -24.52 -6.53 9.52
CA ARG A 81 -24.87 -7.82 8.87
C ARG A 81 -25.07 -8.97 9.86
N LEU A 82 -25.21 -8.68 11.15
CA LEU A 82 -25.25 -9.68 12.22
C LEU A 82 -26.37 -10.71 12.05
N GLU A 83 -27.52 -10.33 11.50
CA GLU A 83 -28.63 -11.24 11.22
C GLU A 83 -28.26 -12.32 10.19
N LYS A 84 -27.43 -11.99 9.21
CA LYS A 84 -26.92 -12.98 8.22
C LYS A 84 -26.01 -13.99 8.89
N TYR A 85 -25.18 -13.55 9.83
CA TYR A 85 -24.29 -14.45 10.57
C TYR A 85 -25.06 -15.37 11.50
N GLU A 86 -26.12 -14.87 12.15
CA GLU A 86 -27.01 -15.68 12.96
C GLU A 86 -27.73 -16.74 12.12
N ALA A 87 -28.28 -16.36 10.98
CA ALA A 87 -28.93 -17.30 10.05
C ALA A 87 -27.98 -18.39 9.54
N ALA A 88 -26.73 -18.00 9.20
CA ALA A 88 -25.70 -18.93 8.77
C ALA A 88 -25.25 -19.89 9.89
N PHE A 89 -25.11 -19.35 11.10
CA PHE A 89 -24.78 -20.12 12.28
C PHE A 89 -25.84 -21.19 12.58
N GLU A 90 -27.14 -20.83 12.59
CA GLU A 90 -28.23 -21.78 12.83
C GLU A 90 -28.32 -22.83 11.71
N ALA A 91 -28.11 -22.45 10.46
CA ALA A 91 -28.05 -23.42 9.34
C ALA A 91 -26.92 -24.42 9.51
N LEU A 92 -25.72 -23.96 9.86
CA LEU A 92 -24.55 -24.80 10.11
C LEU A 92 -24.73 -25.70 11.33
N LYS A 93 -25.42 -25.21 12.38
CA LYS A 93 -25.75 -25.96 13.57
C LYS A 93 -26.75 -27.07 13.27
N ALA A 94 -27.80 -26.77 12.49
CA ALA A 94 -28.76 -27.76 12.00
C ALA A 94 -28.10 -28.85 11.14
N ALA A 95 -27.07 -28.47 10.34
CA ALA A 95 -26.28 -29.38 9.55
C ALA A 95 -25.23 -30.17 10.37
N GLY A 96 -25.15 -30.01 11.68
CA GLY A 96 -24.18 -30.69 12.55
C GLY A 96 -22.74 -30.24 12.38
N ARG A 97 -22.52 -29.06 11.74
CA ARG A 97 -21.20 -28.48 11.48
C ARG A 97 -20.77 -27.47 12.54
N VAL A 98 -21.62 -27.18 13.53
CA VAL A 98 -21.34 -26.30 14.67
C VAL A 98 -21.72 -27.01 15.97
N TYR A 99 -20.86 -26.86 16.98
CA TYR A 99 -21.09 -27.49 18.29
C TYR A 99 -20.65 -26.55 19.43
N PRO A 100 -21.28 -26.66 20.62
CA PRO A 100 -20.89 -25.91 21.81
C PRO A 100 -19.61 -26.48 22.45
N ALA A 101 -18.76 -25.60 22.93
CA ALA A 101 -17.57 -25.95 23.67
C ALA A 101 -17.47 -25.10 24.95
N TYR A 102 -17.03 -25.71 26.05
CA TYR A 102 -17.14 -25.15 27.38
C TYR A 102 -15.80 -24.94 28.08
N GLU A 103 -14.69 -25.22 27.40
CA GLU A 103 -13.35 -24.97 27.94
C GLU A 103 -13.08 -23.48 28.10
N THR A 104 -12.54 -23.13 29.26
CA THR A 104 -12.09 -21.76 29.54
C THR A 104 -10.80 -21.44 28.76
N ALA A 105 -10.51 -20.15 28.59
CA ALA A 105 -9.26 -19.71 27.98
C ALA A 105 -8.02 -20.26 28.72
N GLN A 106 -8.08 -20.40 30.05
CA GLN A 106 -6.99 -20.94 30.86
C GLN A 106 -6.78 -22.44 30.60
N GLU A 107 -7.86 -23.22 30.52
CA GLU A 107 -7.78 -24.65 30.19
C GLU A 107 -7.22 -24.89 28.78
N LEU A 108 -7.67 -24.11 27.81
CA LEU A 108 -7.16 -24.17 26.43
C LEU A 108 -5.67 -23.82 26.36
N GLU A 109 -5.23 -22.77 27.05
CA GLU A 109 -3.82 -22.38 27.11
C GLU A 109 -2.97 -23.42 27.84
N LEU A 110 -3.47 -24.04 28.91
CA LEU A 110 -2.78 -25.14 29.60
C LEU A 110 -2.60 -26.35 28.65
N LYS A 111 -3.67 -26.77 27.96
CA LYS A 111 -3.62 -27.85 26.97
C LYS A 111 -2.60 -27.54 25.88
N ARG A 112 -2.60 -26.31 25.37
CA ARG A 112 -1.65 -25.83 24.37
C ARG A 112 -0.20 -25.95 24.86
N LYS A 113 0.09 -25.49 26.08
CA LYS A 113 1.43 -25.59 26.69
C LYS A 113 1.89 -27.03 26.84
N ILE A 114 0.99 -27.93 27.29
CA ILE A 114 1.29 -29.35 27.42
C ILE A 114 1.64 -29.98 26.07
N GLN A 115 0.86 -29.68 25.02
CA GLN A 115 1.13 -30.19 23.67
C GLN A 115 2.49 -29.70 23.16
N LEU A 116 2.77 -28.40 23.25
CA LEU A 116 4.05 -27.79 22.85
C LEU A 116 5.23 -28.37 23.65
N GLY A 117 5.05 -28.57 24.96
CA GLY A 117 6.09 -29.19 25.82
C GLY A 117 6.39 -30.66 25.44
N ARG A 118 5.48 -31.33 24.75
CA ARG A 118 5.66 -32.69 24.21
C ARG A 118 6.11 -32.70 22.75
N GLY A 119 6.41 -31.54 22.15
CA GLY A 119 6.77 -31.42 20.75
C GLY A 119 5.61 -31.67 19.76
N LEU A 120 4.36 -31.63 20.25
CA LEU A 120 3.17 -31.82 19.42
C LEU A 120 2.58 -30.47 18.98
N PRO A 121 1.96 -30.41 17.79
CA PRO A 121 1.26 -29.21 17.37
C PRO A 121 0.05 -28.93 18.30
N PRO A 122 -0.24 -27.65 18.62
CA PRO A 122 -1.30 -27.28 19.55
C PRO A 122 -2.68 -27.35 18.89
N ILE A 123 -3.14 -28.56 18.59
CA ILE A 123 -4.43 -28.82 17.96
C ILE A 123 -5.49 -29.02 19.05
N TYR A 124 -6.66 -28.44 18.85
CA TYR A 124 -7.80 -28.65 19.77
C TYR A 124 -8.29 -30.09 19.73
N ASP A 125 -8.38 -30.72 20.90
CA ASP A 125 -8.64 -32.17 21.09
C ASP A 125 -10.11 -32.57 20.95
N ARG A 126 -11.00 -31.65 20.64
CA ARG A 126 -12.45 -31.87 20.52
C ARG A 126 -13.08 -32.43 21.81
N GLY A 127 -12.53 -32.06 22.96
CA GLY A 127 -13.00 -32.55 24.28
C GLY A 127 -14.50 -32.35 24.49
N SER A 128 -15.02 -31.19 24.06
CA SER A 128 -16.45 -30.85 24.21
C SER A 128 -17.39 -31.69 23.34
N LEU A 129 -16.92 -32.33 22.28
CA LEU A 129 -17.73 -33.28 21.49
C LEU A 129 -18.03 -34.56 22.26
N LYS A 130 -17.24 -34.89 23.26
CA LYS A 130 -17.38 -36.13 24.09
C LYS A 130 -18.37 -35.95 25.24
N LEU A 131 -18.76 -34.71 25.54
CA LEU A 131 -19.70 -34.42 26.61
C LEU A 131 -21.10 -34.94 26.26
N THR A 132 -21.74 -35.61 27.22
CA THR A 132 -23.14 -36.01 27.15
C THR A 132 -24.07 -34.79 27.24
N GLY A 133 -25.35 -34.95 26.93
CA GLY A 133 -26.35 -33.91 27.11
C GLY A 133 -26.46 -33.43 28.57
N ASP A 134 -26.45 -34.37 29.51
CA ASP A 134 -26.53 -34.09 30.94
C ASP A 134 -25.29 -33.31 31.45
N GLU A 135 -24.10 -33.66 31.00
CA GLU A 135 -22.85 -32.93 31.33
C GLU A 135 -22.87 -31.49 30.79
N ARG A 136 -23.40 -31.29 29.58
CA ARG A 136 -23.60 -29.95 29.03
C ARG A 136 -24.60 -29.14 29.85
N ALA A 137 -25.76 -29.74 30.13
CA ALA A 137 -26.79 -29.08 30.94
C ALA A 137 -26.28 -28.73 32.34
N ALA A 138 -25.46 -29.59 32.96
CA ALA A 138 -24.83 -29.31 34.26
C ALA A 138 -23.90 -28.08 34.18
N LYS A 139 -23.05 -27.97 33.14
CA LYS A 139 -22.17 -26.81 32.93
C LYS A 139 -22.97 -25.52 32.74
N GLU A 140 -24.04 -25.57 31.96
CA GLU A 140 -24.93 -24.43 31.73
C GLU A 140 -25.65 -24.00 33.00
N ALA A 141 -26.07 -24.97 33.81
CA ALA A 141 -26.68 -24.73 35.15
C ALA A 141 -25.68 -24.09 36.14
N GLU A 142 -24.39 -24.36 36.00
CA GLU A 142 -23.31 -23.70 36.74
C GLU A 142 -23.00 -22.29 36.20
N GLY A 143 -23.69 -21.81 35.15
CA GLY A 143 -23.50 -20.49 34.53
C GLY A 143 -22.41 -20.43 33.52
N ILE A 144 -21.87 -21.57 33.07
CA ILE A 144 -20.84 -21.63 32.03
C ILE A 144 -21.50 -21.54 30.66
N ALA A 145 -21.45 -20.37 30.04
CA ALA A 145 -21.93 -20.17 28.66
C ALA A 145 -20.98 -20.82 27.66
N PRO A 146 -21.47 -21.54 26.65
CA PRO A 146 -20.61 -22.13 25.64
C PRO A 146 -20.07 -21.09 24.68
N HIS A 147 -18.82 -21.28 24.22
CA HIS A 147 -18.38 -20.76 22.95
C HIS A 147 -18.66 -21.79 21.85
N TRP A 148 -18.74 -21.34 20.60
CA TRP A 148 -19.14 -22.20 19.48
C TRP A 148 -18.02 -22.41 18.50
N ARG A 149 -17.82 -23.69 18.10
CA ARG A 149 -16.79 -24.09 17.15
C ARG A 149 -17.39 -24.65 15.88
N PHE A 150 -16.76 -24.33 14.76
CA PHE A 150 -17.03 -25.00 13.49
C PHE A 150 -16.31 -26.35 13.47
N LYS A 151 -17.04 -27.41 13.17
CA LYS A 151 -16.53 -28.78 13.13
C LYS A 151 -15.93 -29.07 11.78
N LEU A 152 -14.60 -29.23 11.73
CA LEU A 152 -13.91 -29.68 10.52
C LEU A 152 -14.19 -31.16 10.25
N ASP A 153 -14.38 -31.50 8.99
CA ASP A 153 -14.41 -32.88 8.51
C ASP A 153 -12.95 -33.35 8.34
N HIS A 154 -12.64 -34.50 8.93
CA HIS A 154 -11.30 -35.06 8.91
C HIS A 154 -11.12 -36.21 7.90
N GLU A 155 -12.18 -36.56 7.16
CA GLU A 155 -12.18 -37.73 6.27
C GLU A 155 -11.28 -37.50 5.06
N GLU A 156 -11.34 -36.29 4.44
CA GLU A 156 -10.63 -35.99 3.22
C GLU A 156 -9.68 -34.80 3.36
N PRO A 157 -8.49 -34.86 2.72
CA PRO A 157 -7.59 -33.71 2.67
C PRO A 157 -8.21 -32.52 1.94
N ILE A 158 -8.02 -31.34 2.49
CA ILE A 158 -8.44 -30.07 1.89
C ILE A 158 -7.44 -29.71 0.77
N ARG A 159 -7.95 -29.45 -0.43
CA ARG A 159 -7.14 -29.14 -1.62
C ARG A 159 -7.70 -27.94 -2.36
N TRP A 160 -6.81 -27.09 -2.87
CA TRP A 160 -7.16 -26.05 -3.83
C TRP A 160 -5.94 -25.67 -4.67
N ASP A 161 -6.20 -25.04 -5.81
CA ASP A 161 -5.17 -24.43 -6.62
C ASP A 161 -5.12 -22.93 -6.29
N ASP A 162 -4.03 -22.51 -5.67
CA ASP A 162 -3.81 -21.11 -5.27
C ASP A 162 -3.21 -20.33 -6.42
N GLY A 163 -3.78 -19.17 -6.72
CA GLY A 163 -3.38 -18.32 -7.85
C GLY A 163 -1.91 -17.88 -7.85
N VAL A 164 -1.25 -17.89 -6.69
CA VAL A 164 0.16 -17.51 -6.54
C VAL A 164 0.99 -18.71 -6.08
N ARG A 165 0.50 -19.45 -5.08
CA ARG A 165 1.26 -20.51 -4.43
C ARG A 165 1.13 -21.88 -5.11
N GLY A 166 0.23 -22.01 -6.09
CA GLY A 166 -0.05 -23.26 -6.80
C GLY A 166 -0.82 -24.27 -5.93
N ALA A 167 -0.73 -25.55 -6.26
CA ALA A 167 -1.48 -26.59 -5.57
C ALA A 167 -1.19 -26.62 -4.07
N GLN A 168 -2.23 -26.50 -3.25
CA GLN A 168 -2.20 -26.56 -1.80
C GLN A 168 -2.89 -27.83 -1.32
N LYS A 169 -2.39 -28.40 -0.22
CA LYS A 169 -2.96 -29.60 0.41
C LYS A 169 -2.78 -29.50 1.92
N PHE A 170 -3.88 -29.61 2.66
CA PHE A 170 -3.89 -29.65 4.12
C PHE A 170 -4.56 -30.91 4.62
N ASP A 171 -4.02 -31.49 5.68
CA ASP A 171 -4.68 -32.51 6.47
C ASP A 171 -5.54 -31.83 7.52
N PRO A 172 -6.89 -31.92 7.44
CA PRO A 172 -7.77 -31.26 8.41
C PRO A 172 -7.59 -31.78 9.84
N ALA A 173 -7.05 -32.99 10.03
CA ALA A 173 -6.72 -33.51 11.36
C ALA A 173 -5.56 -32.76 12.03
N GLN A 174 -4.77 -32.00 11.26
CA GLN A 174 -3.70 -31.10 11.75
C GLN A 174 -4.18 -29.67 11.98
N LEU A 175 -5.48 -29.41 11.81
CA LEU A 175 -6.10 -28.12 12.04
C LEU A 175 -7.03 -28.18 13.26
N SER A 176 -7.15 -27.07 13.98
CA SER A 176 -8.12 -26.96 15.08
C SER A 176 -9.49 -26.53 14.55
N ASP A 177 -10.56 -27.11 15.09
CA ASP A 177 -11.89 -26.57 14.88
C ASP A 177 -11.94 -25.12 15.38
N PRO A 178 -12.16 -24.11 14.49
CA PRO A 178 -12.08 -22.72 14.91
C PRO A 178 -13.27 -22.33 15.80
N VAL A 179 -13.00 -21.47 16.77
CA VAL A 179 -14.10 -20.76 17.46
C VAL A 179 -14.68 -19.73 16.48
N ILE A 180 -15.97 -19.79 16.27
CA ILE A 180 -16.69 -18.87 15.38
C ILE A 180 -17.55 -17.87 16.14
N ARG A 181 -17.97 -18.21 17.38
CA ARG A 181 -18.73 -17.34 18.27
C ARG A 181 -18.24 -17.51 19.71
N ARG A 182 -17.98 -16.41 20.41
CA ARG A 182 -17.56 -16.42 21.82
C ARG A 182 -18.75 -16.66 22.75
N ALA A 183 -18.47 -16.95 24.00
CA ALA A 183 -19.47 -17.13 25.05
C ALA A 183 -20.30 -15.86 25.34
N ASP A 184 -19.75 -14.68 25.08
CA ASP A 184 -20.44 -13.39 25.15
C ASP A 184 -21.34 -13.10 23.93
N GLY A 185 -21.41 -14.03 22.98
CA GLY A 185 -22.20 -13.90 21.76
C GLY A 185 -21.50 -13.19 20.61
N SER A 186 -20.30 -12.64 20.81
CA SER A 186 -19.56 -11.94 19.75
C SER A 186 -19.01 -12.90 18.69
N TRP A 187 -19.05 -12.45 17.43
CA TRP A 187 -18.54 -13.21 16.28
C TRP A 187 -17.03 -13.12 16.17
N LEU A 188 -16.43 -14.21 15.75
CA LEU A 188 -15.03 -14.25 15.32
C LEU A 188 -14.94 -14.32 13.80
N TYR A 189 -13.92 -13.70 13.27
CA TYR A 189 -13.73 -13.33 11.87
C TYR A 189 -14.03 -14.43 10.84
N MET A 190 -13.81 -15.72 11.17
CA MET A 190 -13.89 -16.81 10.19
C MET A 190 -15.29 -16.96 9.58
N LEU A 191 -16.34 -16.97 10.40
CA LEU A 191 -17.72 -17.14 9.91
C LEU A 191 -18.22 -15.88 9.20
N PRO A 192 -18.17 -14.68 9.78
CA PRO A 192 -18.56 -13.46 9.08
C PRO A 192 -17.89 -13.30 7.72
N SER A 193 -16.57 -13.51 7.66
CA SER A 193 -15.81 -13.39 6.42
C SER A 193 -16.29 -14.37 5.33
N ALA A 194 -16.59 -15.63 5.69
CA ALA A 194 -17.07 -16.62 4.72
C ALA A 194 -18.51 -16.33 4.26
N VAL A 195 -19.39 -15.91 5.18
CA VAL A 195 -20.77 -15.54 4.87
C VAL A 195 -20.82 -14.35 3.93
N ASP A 196 -20.03 -13.31 4.23
CA ASP A 196 -19.99 -12.10 3.41
C ASP A 196 -19.40 -12.35 2.04
N ASP A 197 -18.30 -13.11 1.94
CA ASP A 197 -17.70 -13.44 0.64
C ASP A 197 -18.70 -14.19 -0.26
N LEU A 198 -19.58 -15.06 0.29
CA LEU A 198 -20.66 -15.69 -0.49
C LEU A 198 -21.79 -14.71 -0.83
N ASP A 199 -22.29 -13.97 0.13
CA ASP A 199 -23.43 -13.06 -0.04
C ASP A 199 -23.13 -11.89 -0.97
N MET A 200 -21.90 -11.37 -0.92
CA MET A 200 -21.39 -10.33 -1.83
C MET A 200 -21.03 -10.87 -3.20
N GLY A 201 -21.05 -12.19 -3.40
CA GLY A 201 -20.69 -12.83 -4.65
C GLY A 201 -19.22 -12.73 -5.01
N VAL A 202 -18.34 -12.65 -4.00
CA VAL A 202 -16.88 -12.58 -4.20
C VAL A 202 -16.41 -13.80 -4.98
N THR A 203 -15.72 -13.56 -6.08
CA THR A 203 -15.19 -14.62 -6.96
C THR A 203 -13.73 -14.93 -6.71
N ASP A 204 -12.98 -13.95 -6.20
CA ASP A 204 -11.54 -14.04 -5.98
C ASP A 204 -11.15 -13.41 -4.64
N VAL A 205 -10.46 -14.21 -3.83
CA VAL A 205 -9.92 -13.81 -2.52
C VAL A 205 -8.41 -13.73 -2.64
N LEU A 206 -7.90 -12.52 -2.87
CA LEU A 206 -6.46 -12.23 -2.86
C LEU A 206 -6.10 -11.59 -1.52
N ARG A 207 -5.10 -12.16 -0.81
CA ARG A 207 -4.68 -11.71 0.53
C ARG A 207 -3.27 -12.19 0.88
N GLY A 208 -2.73 -11.81 2.04
CA GLY A 208 -1.42 -12.23 2.51
C GLY A 208 -1.30 -13.73 2.77
N GLU A 209 -0.13 -14.28 2.59
CA GLU A 209 0.18 -15.72 2.76
C GLU A 209 0.03 -16.24 4.20
N ASP A 210 0.01 -15.34 5.18
CA ASP A 210 -0.30 -15.66 6.59
C ASP A 210 -1.71 -16.23 6.79
N HIS A 211 -2.59 -16.04 5.79
CA HIS A 211 -3.94 -16.58 5.76
C HIS A 211 -4.08 -17.95 5.07
N VAL A 212 -3.01 -18.58 4.58
CA VAL A 212 -3.11 -19.86 3.84
C VAL A 212 -3.77 -20.95 4.68
N SER A 213 -3.41 -21.10 5.95
CA SER A 213 -4.05 -22.08 6.85
C SER A 213 -5.52 -21.74 7.14
N ASN A 214 -5.85 -20.45 7.21
CA ASN A 214 -7.23 -19.99 7.36
C ASN A 214 -8.07 -20.34 6.13
N THR A 215 -7.48 -20.28 4.93
CA THR A 215 -8.15 -20.69 3.68
C THR A 215 -8.54 -22.17 3.72
N ALA A 216 -7.67 -23.05 4.22
CA ALA A 216 -8.02 -24.48 4.37
C ALA A 216 -9.27 -24.66 5.23
N VAL A 217 -9.38 -23.96 6.37
CA VAL A 217 -10.57 -23.98 7.22
C VAL A 217 -11.78 -23.39 6.52
N GLN A 218 -11.61 -22.23 5.86
CA GLN A 218 -12.71 -21.54 5.18
C GLN A 218 -13.25 -22.31 3.98
N ILE A 219 -12.45 -23.10 3.26
CA ILE A 219 -12.93 -24.00 2.19
C ILE A 219 -13.99 -24.97 2.72
N GLN A 220 -13.75 -25.60 3.87
CA GLN A 220 -14.76 -26.45 4.49
C GLN A 220 -15.98 -25.66 4.97
N MET A 221 -15.78 -24.44 5.45
CA MET A 221 -16.87 -23.57 5.87
C MET A 221 -17.73 -23.12 4.69
N PHE A 222 -17.12 -22.69 3.58
CA PHE A 222 -17.81 -22.40 2.32
C PHE A 222 -18.62 -23.61 1.83
N THR A 223 -18.00 -24.79 1.81
CA THR A 223 -18.68 -26.03 1.39
C THR A 223 -19.92 -26.29 2.24
N ALA A 224 -19.81 -26.13 3.56
CA ALA A 224 -20.93 -26.34 4.47
C ALA A 224 -22.02 -25.28 4.33
N LEU A 225 -21.65 -24.00 4.17
CA LEU A 225 -22.58 -22.88 3.96
C LEU A 225 -23.34 -23.03 2.65
N ILE A 226 -22.65 -23.31 1.56
CA ILE A 226 -23.24 -23.54 0.23
C ILE A 226 -24.26 -24.68 0.31
N ALA A 227 -23.89 -25.81 0.92
CA ALA A 227 -24.80 -26.95 1.05
C ALA A 227 -26.02 -26.65 1.93
N ALA A 228 -25.87 -25.81 2.98
CA ALA A 228 -26.94 -25.53 3.94
C ALA A 228 -27.87 -24.40 3.51
N GLN A 229 -27.39 -23.39 2.78
CA GLN A 229 -28.12 -22.16 2.51
C GLN A 229 -28.38 -21.87 1.03
N ASP A 230 -27.36 -22.05 0.17
CA ASP A 230 -27.47 -21.76 -1.26
C ASP A 230 -26.63 -22.74 -2.11
N PRO A 231 -27.22 -23.89 -2.48
CA PRO A 231 -26.55 -24.90 -3.32
C PRO A 231 -26.11 -24.38 -4.70
N GLY A 232 -26.58 -23.20 -5.11
CA GLY A 232 -26.19 -22.55 -6.37
C GLY A 232 -25.00 -21.61 -6.25
N ALA A 233 -24.63 -21.21 -5.05
CA ALA A 233 -23.48 -20.34 -4.81
C ALA A 233 -22.17 -21.02 -5.20
N LYS A 234 -21.18 -20.22 -5.57
CA LYS A 234 -19.87 -20.71 -5.96
C LYS A 234 -18.83 -20.29 -4.93
N MET A 235 -17.96 -21.23 -4.59
CA MET A 235 -16.80 -20.95 -3.76
C MET A 235 -15.84 -20.00 -4.48
N PRO A 236 -15.29 -18.98 -3.80
CA PRO A 236 -14.26 -18.12 -4.36
C PRO A 236 -12.99 -18.90 -4.76
N ARG A 237 -12.24 -18.35 -5.70
CA ARG A 237 -10.86 -18.72 -5.94
C ARG A 237 -9.96 -18.02 -4.93
N PHE A 238 -8.81 -18.60 -4.61
CA PHE A 238 -7.89 -18.04 -3.62
C PHE A 238 -6.53 -17.76 -4.24
N ALA A 239 -5.91 -16.67 -3.81
CA ALA A 239 -4.54 -16.33 -4.15
C ALA A 239 -3.86 -15.69 -2.92
N HIS A 240 -2.66 -16.17 -2.57
CA HIS A 240 -1.94 -15.73 -1.39
C HIS A 240 -0.60 -15.13 -1.78
N GLU A 241 -0.49 -13.81 -1.67
CA GLU A 241 0.74 -13.08 -1.95
C GLU A 241 1.72 -13.16 -0.78
N ALA A 242 3.02 -13.20 -1.11
CA ALA A 242 4.08 -13.21 -0.11
C ALA A 242 4.06 -11.93 0.73
N LEU A 243 4.45 -12.03 2.00
CA LEU A 243 4.49 -10.89 2.91
C LEU A 243 5.51 -9.85 2.47
N LEU A 244 5.24 -8.59 2.83
CA LEU A 244 6.23 -7.52 2.75
C LEU A 244 7.18 -7.59 3.94
N ILE A 245 8.46 -7.42 3.67
CA ILE A 245 9.51 -7.28 4.68
C ILE A 245 10.31 -6.00 4.42
N GLY A 246 10.95 -5.46 5.45
CA GLY A 246 11.89 -4.36 5.28
C GLY A 246 13.22 -4.83 4.71
N LYS A 247 14.06 -3.89 4.30
CA LYS A 247 15.38 -4.13 3.73
C LYS A 247 16.28 -5.01 4.61
N GLU A 248 16.18 -4.89 5.93
CA GLU A 248 16.98 -5.62 6.93
C GLU A 248 16.27 -6.87 7.50
N GLY A 249 15.19 -7.34 6.86
CA GLY A 249 14.43 -8.50 7.31
C GLY A 249 13.00 -8.16 7.74
N LYS A 250 12.61 -8.39 9.01
CA LYS A 250 11.24 -8.01 9.46
C LYS A 250 11.02 -6.52 9.19
N LEU A 251 9.84 -6.17 8.66
CA LEU A 251 9.39 -4.78 8.67
C LEU A 251 9.67 -4.25 10.08
N SER A 252 10.65 -3.32 10.20
CA SER A 252 10.92 -2.67 11.48
C SER A 252 9.60 -2.09 11.98
N LYS A 253 9.41 -1.95 13.30
CA LYS A 253 8.21 -1.27 13.83
C LYS A 253 7.99 0.09 13.15
N ARG A 254 9.06 0.70 12.64
CA ARG A 254 9.06 1.96 11.91
C ARG A 254 8.50 1.82 10.48
N LEU A 255 8.83 0.76 9.76
CA LEU A 255 8.33 0.46 8.40
C LEU A 255 6.97 -0.24 8.43
N GLY A 256 6.70 -1.07 9.44
CA GLY A 256 5.42 -1.75 9.61
C GLY A 256 4.28 -0.83 10.05
N SER A 257 4.60 0.39 10.50
CA SER A 257 3.63 1.45 10.84
C SER A 257 3.53 2.53 9.77
N LEU A 258 4.25 2.42 8.63
CA LEU A 258 4.12 3.38 7.53
C LEU A 258 2.76 3.19 6.85
N GLY A 259 1.84 4.08 7.19
CA GLY A 259 0.55 4.26 6.54
C GLY A 259 0.62 5.37 5.48
N CYS A 260 -0.49 5.59 4.79
CA CYS A 260 -0.58 6.64 3.78
C CYS A 260 -0.28 8.03 4.34
N ASP A 261 -0.61 8.31 5.60
CA ASP A 261 -0.28 9.56 6.27
C ASP A 261 1.22 9.85 6.30
N ALA A 262 2.04 8.85 6.64
CA ALA A 262 3.49 9.01 6.64
C ALA A 262 4.07 9.25 5.23
N PHE A 263 3.47 8.67 4.19
CA PHE A 263 3.86 8.93 2.82
C PHE A 263 3.42 10.33 2.35
N ARG A 264 2.22 10.79 2.75
CA ARG A 264 1.75 12.16 2.49
C ARG A 264 2.64 13.20 3.19
N GLU A 265 3.02 12.98 4.45
CA GLU A 265 3.93 13.86 5.19
C GLU A 265 5.32 13.97 4.55
N ARG A 266 5.76 12.92 3.86
CA ARG A 266 6.99 12.91 3.06
C ARG A 266 6.80 13.44 1.64
N GLU A 267 5.63 13.94 1.30
CA GLU A 267 5.28 14.40 -0.05
C GLU A 267 5.52 13.34 -1.15
N ILE A 268 5.31 12.07 -0.82
CA ILE A 268 5.33 10.99 -1.81
C ILE A 268 4.06 11.07 -2.65
N GLU A 269 4.23 11.12 -3.96
CA GLU A 269 3.09 11.08 -4.89
C GLU A 269 2.41 9.70 -4.83
N PRO A 270 1.06 9.66 -4.80
CA PRO A 270 0.33 8.38 -4.76
C PRO A 270 0.67 7.49 -5.96
N GLU A 271 0.96 8.07 -7.12
CA GLU A 271 1.40 7.36 -8.32
C GLU A 271 2.70 6.60 -8.10
N ALA A 272 3.66 7.18 -7.38
CA ALA A 272 4.94 6.54 -7.06
C ALA A 272 4.75 5.33 -6.14
N LEU A 273 3.94 5.49 -5.10
CA LEU A 273 3.63 4.40 -4.18
C LEU A 273 2.85 3.27 -4.89
N VAL A 274 1.86 3.62 -5.70
CA VAL A 274 1.07 2.67 -6.50
C VAL A 274 1.96 1.93 -7.51
N ALA A 275 2.81 2.63 -8.26
CA ALA A 275 3.72 2.03 -9.23
C ALA A 275 4.69 1.04 -8.57
N MET A 276 5.24 1.41 -7.41
CA MET A 276 6.10 0.52 -6.63
C MET A 276 5.36 -0.72 -6.15
N LEU A 277 4.25 -0.54 -5.43
CA LEU A 277 3.51 -1.65 -4.82
C LEU A 277 2.87 -2.59 -5.85
N ALA A 278 2.48 -2.08 -7.03
CA ALA A 278 1.95 -2.89 -8.12
C ALA A 278 2.94 -3.95 -8.64
N ARG A 279 4.24 -3.68 -8.51
CA ARG A 279 5.33 -4.54 -9.03
C ARG A 279 6.11 -5.26 -7.93
N LEU A 280 6.03 -4.76 -6.71
CA LEU A 280 6.81 -5.29 -5.61
C LEU A 280 6.41 -6.74 -5.26
N GLY A 281 7.37 -7.66 -5.37
CA GLY A 281 7.13 -9.09 -5.19
C GLY A 281 6.67 -9.84 -6.44
N THR A 282 6.73 -9.19 -7.61
CA THR A 282 6.51 -9.81 -8.92
C THR A 282 7.83 -9.97 -9.68
N SER A 283 7.81 -10.67 -10.80
CA SER A 283 8.95 -10.77 -11.74
C SER A 283 9.07 -9.57 -12.67
N GLN A 284 8.15 -8.61 -12.60
CA GLN A 284 8.14 -7.41 -13.43
C GLN A 284 8.98 -6.30 -12.76
N PRO A 285 9.69 -5.48 -13.55
CA PRO A 285 10.50 -4.40 -13.00
C PRO A 285 9.62 -3.30 -12.37
N VAL A 286 10.13 -2.67 -11.32
CA VAL A 286 9.55 -1.44 -10.77
C VAL A 286 9.94 -0.28 -11.68
N GLU A 287 8.94 0.37 -12.27
CA GLU A 287 9.09 1.45 -13.23
C GLU A 287 8.20 2.64 -12.84
N PRO A 288 8.57 3.89 -13.18
CA PRO A 288 7.80 5.09 -12.85
C PRO A 288 6.57 5.25 -13.77
N ILE A 289 5.60 4.37 -13.59
CA ILE A 289 4.36 4.35 -14.37
C ILE A 289 3.28 5.11 -13.59
N ALA A 290 3.04 6.37 -13.93
CA ALA A 290 1.99 7.18 -13.33
C ALA A 290 0.58 6.72 -13.75
N GLU A 291 0.42 6.25 -14.99
CA GLU A 291 -0.87 5.84 -15.53
C GLU A 291 -1.36 4.51 -14.96
N ARG A 292 -2.35 4.54 -14.06
CA ARG A 292 -2.95 3.33 -13.45
C ARG A 292 -3.46 2.33 -14.48
N ALA A 293 -3.98 2.80 -15.61
CA ALA A 293 -4.45 1.92 -16.68
C ALA A 293 -3.36 0.97 -17.22
N LYS A 294 -2.13 1.47 -17.37
CA LYS A 294 -0.99 0.66 -17.82
C LYS A 294 -0.60 -0.40 -16.77
N LEU A 295 -0.68 -0.05 -15.48
CA LEU A 295 -0.43 -1.00 -14.39
C LEU A 295 -1.49 -2.11 -14.39
N VAL A 296 -2.77 -1.76 -14.57
CA VAL A 296 -3.88 -2.70 -14.66
C VAL A 296 -3.74 -3.62 -15.88
N GLU A 297 -3.42 -3.09 -17.05
CA GLU A 297 -3.24 -3.86 -18.29
C GLU A 297 -2.19 -4.97 -18.12
N THR A 298 -1.09 -4.65 -17.46
CA THR A 298 0.05 -5.56 -17.29
C THR A 298 -0.01 -6.39 -16.00
N PHE A 299 -1.05 -6.22 -15.16
CA PHE A 299 -1.23 -7.00 -13.94
C PHE A 299 -1.45 -8.49 -14.26
N ASP A 300 -0.69 -9.39 -13.63
CA ASP A 300 -0.80 -10.84 -13.82
C ASP A 300 -0.34 -11.58 -12.56
N LEU A 301 -1.24 -12.35 -11.95
CA LEU A 301 -0.95 -13.15 -10.77
C LEU A 301 0.16 -14.19 -11.01
N SER A 302 0.35 -14.65 -12.26
CA SER A 302 1.40 -15.60 -12.60
C SER A 302 2.82 -15.03 -12.44
N THR A 303 2.95 -13.70 -12.39
CA THR A 303 4.23 -13.01 -12.18
C THR A 303 4.61 -12.90 -10.69
N PHE A 304 3.69 -13.22 -9.78
CA PHE A 304 3.93 -13.08 -8.33
C PHE A 304 4.92 -14.12 -7.81
N GLY A 305 5.93 -13.64 -7.10
CA GLY A 305 6.89 -14.49 -6.40
C GLY A 305 6.32 -15.06 -5.09
N ARG A 306 6.92 -16.15 -4.62
CA ARG A 306 6.57 -16.80 -3.34
C ARG A 306 7.52 -16.40 -2.20
N ALA A 307 8.60 -15.70 -2.52
CA ALA A 307 9.53 -15.17 -1.53
C ALA A 307 9.03 -13.82 -1.00
N PRO A 308 9.31 -13.50 0.28
CA PRO A 308 8.96 -12.19 0.84
C PRO A 308 9.48 -11.04 -0.02
N ALA A 309 8.62 -10.05 -0.28
CA ALA A 309 8.96 -8.87 -1.06
C ALA A 309 9.60 -7.81 -0.16
N LYS A 310 10.72 -7.22 -0.61
CA LYS A 310 11.48 -6.22 0.16
C LYS A 310 11.04 -4.82 -0.22
N PHE A 311 10.49 -4.09 0.76
CA PHE A 311 10.20 -2.67 0.61
C PHE A 311 11.45 -1.85 0.93
N ASP A 312 11.85 -0.95 0.02
CA ASP A 312 13.01 -0.06 0.15
C ASP A 312 12.58 1.40 -0.04
N ASP A 313 12.69 2.21 1.01
CA ASP A 313 12.36 3.64 0.98
C ASP A 313 13.20 4.42 -0.04
N THR A 314 14.49 4.05 -0.20
CA THR A 314 15.37 4.72 -1.17
C THR A 314 14.92 4.48 -2.62
N GLU A 315 14.38 3.29 -2.89
CA GLU A 315 13.79 2.98 -4.20
C GLU A 315 12.51 3.78 -4.43
N LEU A 316 11.68 3.93 -3.38
CA LEU A 316 10.48 4.76 -3.45
C LEU A 316 10.81 6.23 -3.72
N ASP A 317 11.81 6.81 -3.04
CA ASP A 317 12.22 8.20 -3.28
C ASP A 317 12.73 8.41 -4.72
N ARG A 318 13.49 7.45 -5.26
CA ARG A 318 13.93 7.50 -6.68
C ARG A 318 12.75 7.42 -7.64
N LEU A 319 11.79 6.56 -7.34
CA LEU A 319 10.58 6.41 -8.13
C LEU A 319 9.73 7.67 -8.07
N ASN A 320 9.63 8.28 -6.88
CA ASN A 320 8.93 9.55 -6.68
C ASN A 320 9.55 10.67 -7.53
N ALA A 321 10.87 10.83 -7.47
CA ALA A 321 11.58 11.79 -8.32
C ALA A 321 11.27 11.57 -9.81
N ALA A 322 11.32 10.32 -10.27
CA ALA A 322 11.04 9.99 -11.67
C ALA A 322 9.57 10.26 -12.08
N ILE A 323 8.62 10.13 -11.17
CA ILE A 323 7.21 10.53 -11.38
C ILE A 323 7.11 12.06 -11.41
N VAL A 324 7.67 12.77 -10.42
CA VAL A 324 7.67 14.23 -10.35
C VAL A 324 8.25 14.84 -11.63
N HIS A 325 9.33 14.27 -12.18
CA HIS A 325 9.96 14.73 -13.43
C HIS A 325 9.06 14.60 -14.68
N GLN A 326 7.94 13.88 -14.58
CA GLN A 326 6.99 13.70 -15.68
C GLN A 326 5.68 14.46 -15.47
N MET A 327 5.47 15.06 -14.28
CA MET A 327 4.20 15.73 -13.95
C MET A 327 4.03 17.02 -14.75
N PRO A 328 2.90 17.17 -15.48
CA PRO A 328 2.59 18.41 -16.16
C PRO A 328 2.31 19.54 -15.16
N PHE A 329 2.59 20.78 -15.56
CA PHE A 329 2.36 21.96 -14.73
C PHE A 329 0.93 22.06 -14.19
N ASP A 330 -0.07 21.72 -14.99
CA ASP A 330 -1.47 21.80 -14.59
C ASP A 330 -1.84 20.90 -13.40
N GLU A 331 -1.10 19.80 -13.18
CA GLU A 331 -1.32 18.90 -12.04
C GLU A 331 -0.69 19.40 -10.73
N VAL A 332 0.30 20.30 -10.83
CA VAL A 332 1.06 20.75 -9.66
C VAL A 332 0.87 22.23 -9.33
N LYS A 333 0.29 23.04 -10.22
CA LYS A 333 0.22 24.51 -10.12
C LYS A 333 -0.30 25.04 -8.79
N ASP A 334 -1.29 24.35 -8.19
CA ASP A 334 -1.89 24.75 -6.93
C ASP A 334 -1.00 24.43 -5.70
N ARG A 335 0.08 23.69 -5.92
CA ARG A 335 1.08 23.29 -4.91
C ARG A 335 2.38 24.08 -5.06
N LEU A 336 2.53 24.86 -6.13
CA LEU A 336 3.74 25.62 -6.44
C LEU A 336 3.77 26.97 -5.73
N PRO A 337 4.97 27.55 -5.53
CA PRO A 337 5.11 28.89 -4.98
C PRO A 337 4.40 29.95 -5.83
N GLU A 338 3.92 31.00 -5.18
CA GLU A 338 3.31 32.13 -5.86
C GLU A 338 4.24 32.71 -6.95
N GLY A 339 3.69 32.96 -8.12
CA GLY A 339 4.40 33.53 -9.26
C GLY A 339 5.22 32.52 -10.08
N MET A 340 5.30 31.25 -9.70
CA MET A 340 5.91 30.21 -10.52
C MET A 340 4.94 29.80 -11.61
N ASP A 341 5.30 30.03 -12.85
CA ASP A 341 4.57 29.61 -14.03
C ASP A 341 5.08 28.27 -14.58
N ALA A 342 4.56 27.82 -15.73
CA ALA A 342 4.99 26.61 -16.41
C ALA A 342 6.47 26.61 -16.76
N SER A 343 7.05 27.77 -17.11
CA SER A 343 8.49 27.89 -17.40
C SER A 343 9.33 27.69 -16.15
N GLY A 344 8.90 28.29 -15.03
CA GLY A 344 9.53 28.11 -13.72
C GLY A 344 9.50 26.64 -13.29
N TRP A 345 8.34 25.98 -13.42
CA TRP A 345 8.20 24.55 -13.13
C TRP A 345 9.16 23.70 -13.98
N HIS A 346 9.16 23.87 -15.29
CA HIS A 346 10.01 23.10 -16.21
C HIS A 346 11.51 23.29 -15.91
N ALA A 347 11.92 24.49 -15.48
CA ALA A 347 13.31 24.75 -15.14
C ALA A 347 13.79 24.00 -13.89
N VAL A 348 12.92 23.85 -12.87
CA VAL A 348 13.30 23.24 -11.57
C VAL A 348 12.97 21.75 -11.49
N GLN A 349 11.91 21.30 -12.15
CA GLN A 349 11.35 19.96 -12.11
C GLN A 349 12.39 18.82 -12.21
N PRO A 350 13.39 18.86 -13.13
CA PRO A 350 14.39 17.79 -13.24
C PRO A 350 15.32 17.64 -12.04
N ASN A 351 15.26 18.54 -11.06
CA ASN A 351 16.12 18.54 -9.87
C ASN A 351 15.34 18.16 -8.60
N LEU A 352 14.03 17.88 -8.71
CA LEU A 352 13.18 17.65 -7.58
C LEU A 352 13.06 16.16 -7.25
N THR A 353 13.03 15.83 -5.97
CA THR A 353 12.55 14.54 -5.46
C THR A 353 11.08 14.64 -5.07
N HIS A 354 10.67 15.80 -4.53
CA HIS A 354 9.31 16.11 -4.09
C HIS A 354 8.88 17.47 -4.66
N VAL A 355 7.58 17.62 -4.94
CA VAL A 355 7.05 18.88 -5.51
C VAL A 355 7.31 20.08 -4.61
N GLY A 356 7.24 19.90 -3.28
CA GLY A 356 7.48 20.98 -2.30
C GLY A 356 8.89 21.59 -2.38
N GLU A 357 9.89 20.85 -2.86
CA GLU A 357 11.26 21.38 -3.07
C GLU A 357 11.32 22.48 -4.14
N ALA A 358 10.29 22.62 -4.99
CA ALA A 358 10.20 23.68 -5.98
C ALA A 358 10.34 25.08 -5.37
N GLY A 359 9.83 25.28 -4.14
CA GLY A 359 9.94 26.54 -3.41
C GLY A 359 11.39 26.94 -3.11
N ASP A 360 12.25 25.99 -2.82
CA ASP A 360 13.66 26.24 -2.52
C ASP A 360 14.42 26.74 -3.77
N TRP A 361 14.17 26.07 -4.92
CA TRP A 361 14.74 26.49 -6.19
C TRP A 361 14.17 27.80 -6.70
N TRP A 362 12.84 28.05 -6.48
CA TRP A 362 12.21 29.30 -6.89
C TRP A 362 12.74 30.51 -6.13
N ARG A 363 13.12 30.35 -4.86
CA ARG A 363 13.79 31.41 -4.10
C ARG A 363 15.12 31.84 -4.72
N LEU A 364 15.83 30.97 -5.44
CA LEU A 364 17.05 31.35 -6.17
C LEU A 364 16.75 32.29 -7.35
N VAL A 365 15.53 32.20 -7.92
CA VAL A 365 15.10 33.11 -9.00
C VAL A 365 14.63 34.43 -8.45
N THR A 366 13.75 34.42 -7.43
CA THR A 366 12.98 35.60 -6.97
C THR A 366 13.54 36.29 -5.74
N GLY A 367 14.37 35.59 -4.97
CA GLY A 367 14.88 36.09 -3.68
C GLY A 367 16.33 36.55 -3.70
N PRO A 368 16.81 37.11 -2.57
CA PRO A 368 18.23 37.35 -2.37
C PRO A 368 18.98 36.00 -2.31
N ILE A 369 20.19 36.00 -2.88
CA ILE A 369 21.10 34.88 -2.77
C ILE A 369 22.29 35.20 -1.87
N GLU A 370 22.84 34.18 -1.22
CA GLU A 370 24.13 34.32 -0.53
C GLU A 370 25.26 34.39 -1.56
N ILE A 371 26.14 35.37 -1.38
CA ILE A 371 27.29 35.56 -2.28
C ILE A 371 28.43 34.71 -1.75
N ASN A 372 28.95 33.83 -2.59
CA ASN A 372 30.17 33.04 -2.29
C ASN A 372 31.42 33.93 -2.23
N GLU A 373 32.41 33.49 -1.50
CA GLU A 373 33.76 34.08 -1.59
C GLU A 373 34.43 33.64 -2.90
N PHE A 374 34.91 34.61 -3.68
CA PHE A 374 35.57 34.37 -4.93
C PHE A 374 37.07 34.77 -4.84
N SER A 375 37.93 34.06 -5.57
CA SER A 375 39.32 34.47 -5.77
C SER A 375 39.40 35.76 -6.60
N ASP A 376 40.50 36.51 -6.49
CA ASP A 376 40.70 37.73 -7.29
C ASP A 376 40.56 37.46 -8.78
N ALA A 377 41.08 36.31 -9.27
CA ALA A 377 40.95 35.90 -10.65
C ALA A 377 39.48 35.55 -11.06
N ASP A 378 38.66 35.11 -10.13
CA ASP A 378 37.24 34.87 -10.40
C ASP A 378 36.44 36.17 -10.32
N ARG A 379 36.75 37.09 -9.42
CA ARG A 379 36.14 38.43 -9.38
C ARG A 379 36.40 39.21 -10.68
N GLU A 380 37.65 39.21 -11.19
CA GLU A 380 37.99 39.80 -12.48
C GLU A 380 37.17 39.15 -13.63
N PHE A 381 37.07 37.82 -13.61
CA PHE A 381 36.27 37.08 -14.57
C PHE A 381 34.75 37.44 -14.48
N LEU A 382 34.18 37.56 -13.28
CA LEU A 382 32.78 37.92 -13.06
C LEU A 382 32.50 39.39 -13.46
N SER A 383 33.47 40.29 -13.29
CA SER A 383 33.39 41.67 -13.81
C SER A 383 33.31 41.69 -15.33
N ALA A 384 34.15 40.88 -15.98
CA ALA A 384 34.08 40.69 -17.43
C ALA A 384 32.74 40.07 -17.86
N ALA A 385 32.21 39.13 -17.10
CA ALA A 385 30.90 38.51 -17.35
C ALA A 385 29.74 39.51 -17.27
N SER A 386 29.72 40.40 -16.27
CA SER A 386 28.70 41.46 -16.18
C SER A 386 28.74 42.37 -17.40
N SER A 387 29.96 42.74 -17.86
CA SER A 387 30.15 43.60 -19.04
C SER A 387 29.77 42.90 -20.36
N ALA A 388 29.98 41.59 -20.45
CA ALA A 388 29.71 40.79 -21.64
C ALA A 388 28.26 40.31 -21.73
N LEU A 389 27.45 40.46 -20.66
CA LEU A 389 26.06 39.99 -20.62
C LEU A 389 25.20 40.82 -21.61
N VAL A 390 24.77 40.15 -22.68
CA VAL A 390 23.80 40.67 -23.65
C VAL A 390 22.50 39.84 -23.49
N TRP A 391 21.38 40.54 -23.35
CA TRP A 391 20.08 39.87 -23.22
C TRP A 391 19.51 39.54 -24.58
N SER A 392 19.53 38.28 -24.95
CA SER A 392 19.08 37.70 -26.21
C SER A 392 18.02 36.64 -25.97
N GLU A 393 17.60 35.90 -26.99
CA GLU A 393 16.76 34.70 -26.85
C GLU A 393 17.51 33.55 -26.14
N THR A 394 18.86 33.57 -26.16
CA THR A 394 19.72 32.53 -25.56
C THR A 394 20.82 33.15 -24.68
N PRO A 395 20.47 33.95 -23.64
CA PRO A 395 21.44 34.78 -22.93
C PRO A 395 22.56 33.98 -22.25
N TRP A 396 22.27 32.78 -21.75
CA TRP A 396 23.30 31.92 -21.14
C TRP A 396 24.32 31.39 -22.17
N GLN A 397 23.84 30.93 -23.32
CA GLN A 397 24.68 30.40 -24.37
C GLN A 397 25.57 31.51 -24.94
N ASP A 398 25.03 32.69 -25.19
CA ASP A 398 25.74 33.82 -25.73
C ASP A 398 26.80 34.35 -24.78
N LEU A 399 26.43 34.50 -23.48
CA LEU A 399 27.36 34.90 -22.42
C LEU A 399 28.53 33.92 -22.33
N THR A 400 28.25 32.63 -22.25
CA THR A 400 29.29 31.61 -22.08
C THR A 400 30.16 31.44 -23.31
N ALA A 401 29.63 31.64 -24.53
CA ALA A 401 30.40 31.65 -25.77
C ALA A 401 31.37 32.85 -25.82
N SER A 402 30.89 34.06 -25.53
CA SER A 402 31.68 35.29 -25.48
C SER A 402 32.82 35.20 -24.44
N LEU A 403 32.51 34.70 -23.24
CA LEU A 403 33.48 34.54 -22.16
C LEU A 403 34.56 33.47 -22.49
N LYS A 404 34.13 32.37 -23.14
CA LYS A 404 35.08 31.35 -23.61
C LYS A 404 36.08 31.89 -24.62
N GLU A 405 35.63 32.75 -25.52
CA GLU A 405 36.48 33.40 -26.54
C GLU A 405 37.43 34.45 -25.91
N SER A 406 36.87 35.33 -25.06
CA SER A 406 37.63 36.46 -24.50
C SER A 406 38.60 36.05 -23.39
N THR A 407 38.23 35.07 -22.54
CA THR A 407 39.04 34.68 -21.37
C THR A 407 39.80 33.36 -21.54
N GLY A 408 39.43 32.55 -22.53
CA GLY A 408 39.99 31.21 -22.74
C GLY A 408 39.53 30.16 -21.69
N ARG A 409 38.72 30.53 -20.71
CA ARG A 409 38.18 29.58 -19.67
C ARG A 409 37.26 28.55 -20.31
N LYS A 410 37.29 27.31 -19.77
CA LYS A 410 36.48 26.17 -20.27
C LYS A 410 36.03 25.28 -19.11
N GLY A 411 34.99 24.49 -19.34
CA GLY A 411 34.48 23.51 -18.36
C GLY A 411 34.18 24.12 -17.01
N LYS A 412 34.59 23.45 -15.92
CA LYS A 412 34.30 23.88 -14.55
C LYS A 412 34.80 25.31 -14.27
N ALA A 413 35.95 25.72 -14.78
CA ALA A 413 36.52 27.06 -14.57
C ALA A 413 35.68 28.18 -15.24
N LEU A 414 34.89 27.87 -16.25
CA LEU A 414 33.94 28.78 -16.88
C LEU A 414 32.59 28.80 -16.19
N PHE A 415 31.97 27.60 -16.00
CA PHE A 415 30.57 27.49 -15.60
C PHE A 415 30.35 27.64 -14.10
N LEU A 416 31.27 27.16 -13.25
CA LEU A 416 31.08 27.15 -11.81
C LEU A 416 31.02 28.55 -11.20
N PRO A 417 31.99 29.48 -11.47
CA PRO A 417 31.91 30.84 -10.92
C PRO A 417 30.67 31.59 -11.38
N LEU A 418 30.24 31.43 -12.64
CA LEU A 418 29.01 32.04 -13.15
C LEU A 418 27.77 31.51 -12.42
N ARG A 419 27.68 30.19 -12.24
CA ARG A 419 26.56 29.58 -11.49
C ARG A 419 26.54 30.10 -10.05
N GLN A 420 27.66 30.03 -9.36
CA GLN A 420 27.75 30.49 -7.96
C GLN A 420 27.44 31.98 -7.83
N ALA A 421 27.86 32.81 -8.74
CA ALA A 421 27.54 34.23 -8.73
C ALA A 421 26.05 34.51 -8.98
N LEU A 422 25.40 33.72 -9.84
CA LEU A 422 23.99 33.90 -10.21
C LEU A 422 23.00 33.21 -9.27
N THR A 423 23.42 32.14 -8.56
CA THR A 423 22.53 31.32 -7.75
C THR A 423 23.00 31.11 -6.31
N GLY A 424 24.25 31.40 -5.98
CA GLY A 424 24.84 31.02 -4.70
C GLY A 424 25.22 29.54 -4.60
N MET A 425 24.87 28.73 -5.61
CA MET A 425 24.95 27.26 -5.57
C MET A 425 26.00 26.75 -6.56
N ASP A 426 26.57 25.58 -6.24
CA ASP A 426 27.52 24.89 -7.14
C ASP A 426 26.85 23.85 -8.06
N HIS A 427 25.58 23.53 -7.80
CA HIS A 427 24.75 22.60 -8.55
C HIS A 427 23.32 23.12 -8.66
N GLY A 428 22.43 22.40 -9.37
CA GLY A 428 21.01 22.73 -9.48
C GLY A 428 20.52 22.79 -10.92
N PRO A 429 19.38 23.46 -11.16
CA PRO A 429 18.72 23.56 -12.47
C PRO A 429 19.64 24.07 -13.58
N ASP A 430 19.33 23.71 -14.84
CA ASP A 430 20.13 24.16 -15.99
C ASP A 430 20.07 25.69 -16.09
N MET A 431 21.26 26.31 -16.19
CA MET A 431 21.37 27.77 -16.25
C MET A 431 20.74 28.39 -17.49
N LYS A 432 20.59 27.65 -18.58
CA LYS A 432 19.88 28.14 -19.78
C LYS A 432 18.39 28.32 -19.56
N GLU A 433 17.81 27.50 -18.67
CA GLU A 433 16.41 27.65 -18.27
C GLU A 433 16.25 28.65 -17.12
N LEU A 434 17.23 28.69 -16.20
CA LEU A 434 17.16 29.48 -14.99
C LEU A 434 17.49 30.97 -15.21
N LEU A 435 18.48 31.30 -16.02
CA LEU A 435 18.92 32.69 -16.26
C LEU A 435 17.80 33.58 -16.81
N PRO A 436 16.97 33.14 -17.81
CA PRO A 436 15.84 33.94 -18.28
C PRO A 436 14.82 34.26 -17.17
N LEU A 437 14.62 33.35 -16.21
CA LEU A 437 13.70 33.52 -15.09
C LEU A 437 14.24 34.52 -14.04
N ILE A 438 15.57 34.55 -13.81
CA ILE A 438 16.22 35.54 -12.95
C ILE A 438 16.04 36.96 -13.54
N GLY A 439 16.10 37.09 -14.87
CA GLY A 439 15.94 38.35 -15.59
C GLY A 439 17.22 39.14 -15.68
N GLU A 440 17.33 40.03 -16.71
CA GLU A 440 18.53 40.76 -17.04
C GLU A 440 19.06 41.61 -15.89
N GLY A 441 18.16 42.40 -15.30
CA GLY A 441 18.55 43.37 -14.24
C GLY A 441 19.15 42.71 -13.01
N GLU A 442 18.49 41.66 -12.52
CA GLU A 442 18.97 40.92 -11.35
C GLU A 442 20.22 40.09 -11.68
N ALA A 443 20.28 39.47 -12.85
CA ALA A 443 21.45 38.68 -13.27
C ALA A 443 22.70 39.58 -13.30
N ARG A 444 22.60 40.76 -13.90
CA ARG A 444 23.68 41.75 -13.95
C ARG A 444 24.08 42.20 -12.54
N ALA A 445 23.11 42.54 -11.70
CA ALA A 445 23.36 42.95 -10.31
C ALA A 445 24.05 41.85 -9.49
N ARG A 446 23.68 40.58 -9.69
CA ARG A 446 24.34 39.44 -9.02
C ARG A 446 25.77 39.25 -9.45
N LEU A 447 26.08 39.37 -10.77
CA LEU A 447 27.43 39.31 -11.29
C LEU A 447 28.29 40.45 -10.74
N GLU A 448 27.77 41.69 -10.68
CA GLU A 448 28.47 42.85 -10.14
C GLU A 448 28.77 42.72 -8.64
N ARG A 449 27.80 42.25 -7.87
CA ARG A 449 27.99 41.97 -6.43
C ARG A 449 29.03 40.89 -6.16
N ALA A 450 29.08 39.87 -6.99
CA ALA A 450 30.06 38.78 -6.89
C ALA A 450 31.46 39.18 -7.36
N ALA A 451 31.58 40.22 -8.20
CA ALA A 451 32.85 40.79 -8.67
C ALA A 451 33.46 41.79 -7.67
N ALA A 452 32.66 42.37 -6.77
CA ALA A 452 33.12 43.33 -5.74
C ALA A 452 33.84 42.59 -4.60
#